data_c6ecb3ce29be5f2226ca825ea31e2ae9
#
_entry.id   c6ecb3ce29be5f2226ca825ea31e2ae9
#
_cell.length_a   1.000
_cell.length_b   1.000
_cell.length_c   1.000
_cell.angle_alpha   90.00
_cell.angle_beta   90.00
_cell.angle_gamma   90.00
#
_symmetry.space_group_name_H-M   'P 1'
#
loop_
_entity.id
_entity.type
_entity.pdbx_description
1 polymer ?
#
loop_
_entity_poly.entity_id
_entity_poly.type
_entity_poly.pdbx_seq_one_letter_code
_entity_poly.pdbx_strand_id
1 'polypeptide(L)'
;MKKVEQTEQTVVNETSGFIIMHHLASFQDNDLESVVSDYTNESVLVTQDATYKGPGEIKGFFVAFMEHFPKQQTSFTLDKVIVNNELVYIVWHADTPTLEVSFGTDTFIVRHGKIYQQTFAGQMKFIN
;
A
#
# COMPACT_ATOMS: atom_id res chain seq x y z
N MET A 1 -15.27 -31.06 2.21
CA MET A 1 -15.57 -29.88 3.03
C MET A 1 -14.30 -29.11 3.35
N LYS A 2 -13.35 -29.70 4.07
CA LYS A 2 -12.08 -29.02 4.38
C LYS A 2 -11.30 -28.60 3.14
N LYS A 3 -11.31 -29.40 2.07
CA LYS A 3 -10.60 -29.06 0.83
C LYS A 3 -11.19 -27.82 0.18
N VAL A 4 -12.54 -27.67 0.20
CA VAL A 4 -13.20 -26.50 -0.40
C VAL A 4 -12.83 -25.25 0.39
N GLU A 5 -12.87 -25.29 1.72
CA GLU A 5 -12.50 -24.17 2.56
C GLU A 5 -11.04 -23.74 2.35
N GLN A 6 -10.12 -24.72 2.28
CA GLN A 6 -8.71 -24.43 2.02
C GLN A 6 -8.50 -23.81 0.64
N THR A 7 -9.23 -24.28 -0.37
CA THR A 7 -9.16 -23.71 -1.72
C THR A 7 -9.64 -22.27 -1.74
N GLU A 8 -10.74 -21.97 -1.05
CA GLU A 8 -11.28 -20.62 -0.95
C GLU A 8 -10.30 -19.69 -0.24
N GLN A 9 -9.70 -20.14 0.88
CA GLN A 9 -8.69 -19.38 1.59
C GLN A 9 -7.45 -19.12 0.74
N THR A 10 -7.03 -20.12 -0.02
CA THR A 10 -5.89 -19.97 -0.92
C THR A 10 -6.16 -18.91 -1.99
N VAL A 11 -7.36 -18.92 -2.58
CA VAL A 11 -7.75 -17.92 -3.57
C VAL A 11 -7.79 -16.53 -2.96
N VAL A 12 -8.34 -16.37 -1.76
CA VAL A 12 -8.37 -15.07 -1.07
C VAL A 12 -6.94 -14.59 -0.79
N ASN A 13 -6.06 -15.46 -0.29
CA ASN A 13 -4.67 -15.10 -0.04
C ASN A 13 -3.95 -14.68 -1.32
N GLU A 14 -4.12 -15.42 -2.41
CA GLU A 14 -3.51 -15.09 -3.69
C GLU A 14 -4.02 -13.75 -4.22
N THR A 15 -5.33 -13.51 -4.14
CA THR A 15 -5.92 -12.25 -4.59
C THR A 15 -5.41 -11.08 -3.77
N SER A 16 -5.41 -11.19 -2.45
CA SER A 16 -4.91 -10.13 -1.57
C SER A 16 -3.44 -9.83 -1.83
N GLY A 17 -2.62 -10.88 -1.93
CA GLY A 17 -1.21 -10.73 -2.24
C GLY A 17 -0.97 -10.08 -3.60
N PHE A 18 -1.72 -10.51 -4.62
CA PHE A 18 -1.62 -9.96 -5.97
C PHE A 18 -1.94 -8.46 -5.99
N ILE A 19 -3.04 -8.05 -5.34
CA ILE A 19 -3.46 -6.65 -5.31
C ILE A 19 -2.38 -5.78 -4.63
N ILE A 20 -1.83 -6.24 -3.53
CA ILE A 20 -0.82 -5.44 -2.83
C ILE A 20 0.49 -5.39 -3.62
N MET A 21 0.91 -6.48 -4.25
CA MET A 21 2.11 -6.43 -5.10
C MET A 21 1.89 -5.51 -6.31
N HIS A 22 0.70 -5.50 -6.90
CA HIS A 22 0.33 -4.54 -7.95
C HIS A 22 0.41 -3.10 -7.43
N HIS A 23 -0.13 -2.86 -6.24
CA HIS A 23 -0.11 -1.55 -5.60
C HIS A 23 1.32 -1.05 -5.38
N LEU A 24 2.19 -1.90 -4.85
CA LEU A 24 3.58 -1.56 -4.60
C LEU A 24 4.35 -1.32 -5.90
N ALA A 25 4.11 -2.12 -6.94
CA ALA A 25 4.73 -1.92 -8.23
C ALA A 25 4.29 -0.60 -8.85
N SER A 26 3.02 -0.27 -8.76
CA SER A 26 2.48 1.01 -9.25
C SER A 26 3.08 2.20 -8.52
N PHE A 27 3.24 2.07 -7.21
CA PHE A 27 3.88 3.10 -6.39
C PHE A 27 5.35 3.30 -6.79
N GLN A 28 6.10 2.21 -6.98
CA GLN A 28 7.50 2.26 -7.39
C GLN A 28 7.66 2.82 -8.80
N ASP A 29 6.69 2.59 -9.68
CA ASP A 29 6.66 3.18 -11.02
C ASP A 29 6.24 4.66 -11.00
N ASN A 30 5.87 5.17 -9.84
CA ASN A 30 5.32 6.52 -9.68
C ASN A 30 4.10 6.75 -10.59
N ASP A 31 3.25 5.73 -10.71
CA ASP A 31 2.05 5.75 -11.54
C ASP A 31 0.83 6.03 -10.66
N LEU A 32 0.51 7.30 -10.49
CA LEU A 32 -0.56 7.76 -9.60
C LEU A 32 -1.91 7.14 -9.96
N GLU A 33 -2.28 7.12 -11.23
CA GLU A 33 -3.59 6.59 -11.65
C GLU A 33 -3.69 5.12 -11.34
N SER A 34 -2.62 4.35 -11.55
CA SER A 34 -2.60 2.92 -11.24
C SER A 34 -2.69 2.67 -9.73
N VAL A 35 -1.98 3.47 -8.92
CA VAL A 35 -2.07 3.40 -7.46
C VAL A 35 -3.51 3.63 -7.00
N VAL A 36 -4.13 4.70 -7.47
CA VAL A 36 -5.48 5.09 -7.04
C VAL A 36 -6.53 4.09 -7.52
N SER A 37 -6.28 3.40 -8.64
CA SER A 37 -7.21 2.41 -9.18
C SER A 37 -7.45 1.22 -8.25
N ASP A 38 -6.59 1.01 -7.26
CA ASP A 38 -6.74 -0.08 -6.30
C ASP A 38 -7.75 0.20 -5.20
N TYR A 39 -8.32 1.42 -5.14
CA TYR A 39 -9.25 1.84 -4.08
C TYR A 39 -10.68 1.94 -4.60
N THR A 40 -11.63 2.00 -3.66
CA THR A 40 -13.06 2.16 -3.94
C THR A 40 -13.58 3.47 -3.36
N ASN A 41 -14.84 3.79 -3.67
CA ASN A 41 -15.52 4.97 -3.09
C ASN A 41 -15.64 4.89 -1.56
N GLU A 42 -15.54 3.68 -1.00
CA GLU A 42 -15.69 3.44 0.44
C GLU A 42 -14.37 3.28 1.16
N SER A 43 -13.26 3.35 0.43
CA SER A 43 -11.93 3.13 1.01
C SER A 43 -11.55 4.21 2.01
N VAL A 44 -10.81 3.78 3.05
CA VAL A 44 -10.30 4.69 4.09
C VAL A 44 -8.82 4.42 4.28
N LEU A 45 -8.02 5.48 4.25
CA LEU A 45 -6.59 5.44 4.55
C LEU A 45 -6.33 6.27 5.80
N VAL A 46 -5.75 5.63 6.81
CA VAL A 46 -5.37 6.30 8.07
C VAL A 46 -3.86 6.38 8.17
N THR A 47 -3.35 7.57 8.41
CA THR A 47 -1.93 7.79 8.67
C THR A 47 -1.72 8.37 10.06
N GLN A 48 -0.46 8.58 10.46
CA GLN A 48 -0.13 9.24 11.72
C GLN A 48 -0.71 10.66 11.81
N ASP A 49 -0.96 11.30 10.67
CA ASP A 49 -1.31 12.71 10.62
C ASP A 49 -2.79 12.95 10.30
N ALA A 50 -3.43 12.06 9.54
CA ALA A 50 -4.78 12.32 9.06
C ALA A 50 -5.48 11.03 8.61
N THR A 51 -6.80 11.16 8.41
CA THR A 51 -7.65 10.12 7.82
C THR A 51 -8.18 10.63 6.49
N TYR A 52 -8.03 9.82 5.46
CA TYR A 52 -8.46 10.13 4.09
C TYR A 52 -9.59 9.18 3.70
N LYS A 53 -10.73 9.73 3.29
CA LYS A 53 -11.93 8.94 2.96
C LYS A 53 -12.28 9.14 1.49
N GLY A 54 -12.38 8.02 0.78
CA GLY A 54 -12.77 8.00 -0.61
C GLY A 54 -11.64 8.33 -1.57
N PRO A 55 -11.87 8.08 -2.90
CA PRO A 55 -10.80 8.18 -3.89
C PRO A 55 -10.19 9.57 -4.03
N GLY A 56 -11.00 10.61 -3.89
CA GLY A 56 -10.49 11.98 -4.03
C GLY A 56 -9.50 12.36 -2.93
N GLU A 57 -9.83 12.09 -1.69
CA GLU A 57 -8.93 12.39 -0.56
C GLU A 57 -7.70 11.49 -0.58
N ILE A 58 -7.88 10.21 -0.90
CA ILE A 58 -6.77 9.27 -1.01
C ILE A 58 -5.83 9.68 -2.14
N LYS A 59 -6.37 10.08 -3.29
CA LYS A 59 -5.56 10.60 -4.39
C LYS A 59 -4.76 11.83 -3.95
N GLY A 60 -5.38 12.73 -3.21
CA GLY A 60 -4.69 13.91 -2.67
C GLY A 60 -3.48 13.55 -1.83
N PHE A 61 -3.63 12.54 -0.96
CA PHE A 61 -2.50 12.02 -0.18
C PHE A 61 -1.38 11.53 -1.09
N PHE A 62 -1.71 10.70 -2.09
CA PHE A 62 -0.68 10.12 -2.95
C PHE A 62 -0.04 11.14 -3.88
N VAL A 63 -0.77 12.17 -4.32
CA VAL A 63 -0.17 13.27 -5.10
C VAL A 63 1.00 13.89 -4.34
N ALA A 64 0.80 14.20 -3.06
CA ALA A 64 1.83 14.80 -2.23
C ALA A 64 2.95 13.80 -1.88
N PHE A 65 2.58 12.59 -1.48
CA PHE A 65 3.54 11.61 -1.00
C PHE A 65 4.45 11.12 -2.14
N MET A 66 3.87 10.82 -3.29
CA MET A 66 4.62 10.26 -4.42
C MET A 66 5.58 11.26 -5.07
N GLU A 67 5.42 12.56 -4.82
CA GLU A 67 6.41 13.55 -5.23
C GLU A 67 7.79 13.27 -4.64
N HIS A 68 7.84 12.63 -3.48
CA HIS A 68 9.09 12.29 -2.82
C HIS A 68 9.69 10.97 -3.31
N PHE A 69 9.03 10.27 -4.23
CA PHE A 69 9.46 8.94 -4.68
C PHE A 69 9.65 8.87 -6.20
N PRO A 70 10.56 9.71 -6.75
CA PRO A 70 10.79 9.67 -8.20
C PRO A 70 11.34 8.31 -8.62
N LYS A 71 10.79 7.76 -9.70
CA LYS A 71 10.97 6.37 -10.11
C LYS A 71 12.43 5.90 -10.18
N GLN A 72 13.31 6.70 -10.80
CA GLN A 72 14.68 6.28 -11.05
C GLN A 72 15.67 6.71 -9.97
N GLN A 73 15.21 7.45 -8.97
CA GLN A 73 16.05 8.01 -7.92
C GLN A 73 15.70 7.49 -6.54
N THR A 74 14.77 6.55 -6.47
CA THR A 74 14.28 6.00 -5.22
C THR A 74 14.78 4.57 -5.05
N SER A 75 15.34 4.27 -3.88
CA SER A 75 15.64 2.92 -3.45
C SER A 75 14.54 2.49 -2.49
N PHE A 76 13.74 1.51 -2.89
CA PHE A 76 12.63 0.97 -2.09
C PHE A 76 12.91 -0.49 -1.80
N THR A 77 12.83 -0.89 -0.54
CA THR A 77 13.03 -2.27 -0.12
C THR A 77 11.83 -2.74 0.69
N LEU A 78 11.24 -3.84 0.24
CA LEU A 78 10.16 -4.52 0.96
C LEU A 78 10.80 -5.53 1.91
N ASP A 79 10.72 -5.27 3.21
CA ASP A 79 11.39 -6.07 4.23
C ASP A 79 10.54 -7.25 4.69
N LYS A 80 9.22 -7.09 4.66
CA LYS A 80 8.31 -8.12 5.17
C LYS A 80 6.96 -8.01 4.49
N VAL A 81 6.39 -9.15 4.15
CA VAL A 81 5.00 -9.26 3.67
C VAL A 81 4.34 -10.42 4.41
N ILE A 82 3.21 -10.16 5.03
CA ILE A 82 2.37 -11.21 5.61
C ILE A 82 0.99 -11.07 4.98
N VAL A 83 0.47 -12.17 4.45
CA VAL A 83 -0.88 -12.24 3.89
C VAL A 83 -1.68 -13.23 4.71
N ASN A 84 -2.80 -12.79 5.26
CA ASN A 84 -3.70 -13.63 6.01
C ASN A 84 -5.13 -13.29 5.59
N ASN A 85 -5.64 -14.04 4.62
CA ASN A 85 -6.95 -13.81 3.99
C ASN A 85 -7.04 -12.39 3.42
N GLU A 86 -7.92 -11.56 3.94
CA GLU A 86 -8.10 -10.17 3.47
C GLU A 86 -7.03 -9.22 3.99
N LEU A 87 -6.30 -9.63 5.02
CA LEU A 87 -5.32 -8.80 5.70
C LEU A 87 -3.95 -8.95 5.05
N VAL A 88 -3.33 -7.84 4.69
CA VAL A 88 -1.93 -7.82 4.24
C VAL A 88 -1.17 -6.82 5.10
N TYR A 89 -0.04 -7.25 5.64
CA TYR A 89 0.84 -6.40 6.43
C TYR A 89 2.21 -6.35 5.76
N ILE A 90 2.73 -5.14 5.57
CA ILE A 90 4.07 -4.96 4.99
C ILE A 90 4.95 -4.11 5.90
N VAL A 91 6.23 -4.38 5.85
CA VAL A 91 7.29 -3.54 6.44
C VAL A 91 8.26 -3.21 5.32
N TRP A 92 8.66 -1.95 5.23
CA TRP A 92 9.52 -1.49 4.16
C TRP A 92 10.41 -0.35 4.64
N HIS A 93 11.43 -0.04 3.84
CA HIS A 93 12.23 1.17 4.01
C HIS A 93 12.58 1.74 2.64
N ALA A 94 12.96 3.01 2.59
CA ALA A 94 13.27 3.66 1.33
C ALA A 94 14.18 4.86 1.54
N ASP A 95 14.99 5.11 0.50
CA ASP A 95 15.81 6.31 0.39
C ASP A 95 15.47 7.01 -0.92
N THR A 96 15.18 8.29 -0.82
CA THR A 96 14.87 9.13 -1.99
C THR A 96 15.72 10.41 -1.93
N PRO A 97 15.72 11.25 -2.97
CA PRO A 97 16.47 12.50 -2.93
C PRO A 97 16.03 13.47 -1.83
N THR A 98 14.76 13.40 -1.40
CA THR A 98 14.19 14.36 -0.46
C THR A 98 13.68 13.74 0.84
N LEU A 99 13.66 12.40 0.92
CA LEU A 99 13.03 11.72 2.04
C LEU A 99 13.77 10.42 2.36
N GLU A 100 14.02 10.21 3.64
CA GLU A 100 14.50 8.93 4.14
C GLU A 100 13.41 8.30 4.98
N VAL A 101 12.96 7.10 4.59
CA VAL A 101 12.02 6.30 5.38
C VAL A 101 12.82 5.15 5.97
N SER A 102 13.23 5.29 7.24
CA SER A 102 14.02 4.25 7.90
C SER A 102 13.17 3.02 8.23
N PHE A 103 11.87 3.23 8.44
CA PHE A 103 10.95 2.17 8.80
C PHE A 103 9.53 2.61 8.42
N GLY A 104 8.87 1.84 7.58
CA GLY A 104 7.48 2.08 7.23
C GLY A 104 6.67 0.80 7.38
N THR A 105 5.42 0.92 7.83
CA THR A 105 4.49 -0.20 7.91
C THR A 105 3.15 0.21 7.30
N ASP A 106 2.56 -0.72 6.55
CA ASP A 106 1.21 -0.57 6.06
C ASP A 106 0.42 -1.83 6.41
N THR A 107 -0.83 -1.63 6.79
CA THR A 107 -1.80 -2.71 6.95
C THR A 107 -2.92 -2.46 5.97
N PHE A 108 -3.27 -3.48 5.19
CA PHE A 108 -4.32 -3.40 4.17
C PHE A 108 -5.41 -4.41 4.46
N ILE A 109 -6.65 -4.02 4.23
CA ILE A 109 -7.78 -4.95 4.10
C ILE A 109 -8.20 -4.93 2.65
N VAL A 110 -8.09 -6.08 1.98
CA VAL A 110 -8.41 -6.26 0.56
C VAL A 110 -9.73 -7.03 0.44
N ARG A 111 -10.69 -6.47 -0.28
CA ARG A 111 -11.99 -7.10 -0.54
C ARG A 111 -12.37 -6.89 -2.00
N HIS A 112 -12.88 -7.95 -2.61
CA HIS A 112 -13.34 -7.88 -4.01
C HIS A 112 -12.28 -7.29 -4.94
N GLY A 113 -11.02 -7.63 -4.69
CA GLY A 113 -9.90 -7.17 -5.52
C GLY A 113 -9.53 -5.70 -5.34
N LYS A 114 -9.95 -5.07 -4.25
CA LYS A 114 -9.67 -3.66 -3.96
C LYS A 114 -9.19 -3.47 -2.54
N ILE A 115 -8.41 -2.41 -2.32
CA ILE A 115 -8.01 -1.99 -0.98
C ILE A 115 -9.18 -1.25 -0.34
N TYR A 116 -9.74 -1.84 0.70
CA TYR A 116 -10.89 -1.28 1.40
C TYR A 116 -10.47 -0.40 2.56
N GLN A 117 -9.47 -0.84 3.31
CA GLN A 117 -8.90 -0.07 4.42
C GLN A 117 -7.39 -0.20 4.38
N GLN A 118 -6.71 0.86 4.75
CA GLN A 118 -5.26 0.88 4.84
C GLN A 118 -4.83 1.76 6.01
N THR A 119 -3.81 1.32 6.74
CA THR A 119 -3.08 2.20 7.66
C THR A 119 -1.65 2.32 7.20
N PHE A 120 -1.05 3.47 7.42
CA PHE A 120 0.36 3.71 7.16
C PHE A 120 0.97 4.46 8.33
N ALA A 121 2.10 3.96 8.81
CA ALA A 121 2.91 4.63 9.81
C ALA A 121 4.39 4.45 9.47
N GLY A 122 5.20 5.46 9.76
CA GLY A 122 6.61 5.35 9.47
C GLY A 122 7.46 6.37 10.19
N GLN A 123 8.74 6.06 10.27
CA GLN A 123 9.75 7.02 10.70
C GLN A 123 10.37 7.63 9.45
N MET A 124 10.13 8.91 9.26
CA MET A 124 10.55 9.62 8.07
C MET A 124 11.36 10.85 8.43
N LYS A 125 12.38 11.12 7.61
CA LYS A 125 13.23 12.29 7.76
C LYS A 125 13.34 12.98 6.41
N PHE A 126 12.95 14.25 6.36
CA PHE A 126 13.14 15.05 5.15
C PHE A 126 14.60 15.46 5.03
N ILE A 127 15.11 15.36 3.80
CA ILE A 127 16.51 15.67 3.45
C ILE A 127 16.52 16.93 2.61
N ASN A 128 17.39 17.85 2.98
CA ASN A 128 17.54 19.10 2.23
C ASN A 128 18.59 18.98 1.14
#